data_d5ad07b404c31f842183ea4266590b29
#
_entry.id   d5ad07b404c31f842183ea4266590b29
#
_cell.length_a   1.000
_cell.length_b   1.000
_cell.length_c   1.000
_cell.angle_alpha   90.00
_cell.angle_beta   90.00
_cell.angle_gamma   90.00
#
_symmetry.space_group_name_H-M   'P 1'
#
loop_
_entity.id
_entity.type
_entity.pdbx_description
1 polymer ?
#
loop_
_entity_poly.entity_id
_entity_poly.type
_entity_poly.pdbx_seq_one_letter_code
_entity_poly.pdbx_strand_id
1 'polypeptide(L)'
;VGNRGIVELVEVFKNEIEFLHTIITATQEKRIPSPGKHDMLHFDGVILAHCNESEWNRFQSEHTNEAILDRVVKIDVPYVLELEQEIKIYEKLLSLSNFDHHLAPHTLRVASMFSILSRLQPSQKCDLMTKLKIYNGEEVVEKGRVKKIDINDLRDESSREGMTGISTRFIMKAIDNALSDSDRNFVTPVSILDSLMKQCKEQLIDKEFASHCIDLVRNTVRNEYLRLLENEIAKAFITAYEEQAQAIFENYLDNAEAFTTKCKMKDRITKEEMKPDEEFMKSIEGSIGVSQSGREGFRADVTAYMFSKMRRGEVVDYTSYEPLKEAIETYLISSVKDLARIVTKSKTRDDEQKVKYSSMVQTLIDEYGYSADSAEEVLVYASNNLWRDS
;
A
#
# COMPACT_ATOMS: atom_id res chain seq x y z
N VAL A 1 -18.91 -30.26 30.16
CA VAL A 1 -19.07 -29.80 28.76
C VAL A 1 -17.76 -29.89 27.99
N GLY A 2 -16.60 -29.52 28.57
CA GLY A 2 -15.29 -29.53 27.87
C GLY A 2 -14.57 -30.88 27.77
N ASN A 3 -15.19 -31.99 28.22
CA ASN A 3 -14.55 -33.29 28.19
C ASN A 3 -14.41 -33.83 26.74
N ARG A 4 -13.22 -34.30 26.37
CA ARG A 4 -12.83 -34.69 25.01
C ARG A 4 -12.92 -33.55 23.97
N GLY A 5 -12.72 -32.31 24.42
CA GLY A 5 -12.78 -31.12 23.59
C GLY A 5 -11.69 -30.11 23.97
N ILE A 6 -11.90 -28.88 23.54
CA ILE A 6 -11.06 -27.72 23.84
C ILE A 6 -11.83 -26.82 24.81
N VAL A 7 -11.17 -26.40 25.90
CA VAL A 7 -11.66 -25.38 26.83
C VAL A 7 -10.81 -24.14 26.64
N GLU A 8 -11.45 -23.04 26.26
CA GLU A 8 -10.80 -21.73 26.09
C GLU A 8 -11.05 -20.85 27.32
N LEU A 9 -9.98 -20.34 27.91
CA LEU A 9 -10.00 -19.43 29.05
C LEU A 9 -9.46 -18.07 28.62
N VAL A 10 -10.37 -17.11 28.47
CA VAL A 10 -10.02 -15.75 28.07
C VAL A 10 -9.62 -14.93 29.29
N GLU A 11 -8.51 -14.18 29.18
CA GLU A 11 -7.98 -13.32 30.27
C GLU A 11 -7.76 -14.10 31.58
N VAL A 12 -7.15 -15.26 31.49
CA VAL A 12 -7.06 -16.26 32.55
C VAL A 12 -6.49 -15.72 33.88
N PHE A 13 -5.52 -14.79 33.82
CA PHE A 13 -4.86 -14.23 35.02
C PHE A 13 -5.63 -13.07 35.66
N LYS A 14 -6.82 -12.71 35.16
CA LYS A 14 -7.76 -11.81 35.85
C LYS A 14 -8.64 -12.53 36.83
N ASN A 15 -8.65 -13.87 36.82
CA ASN A 15 -9.38 -14.68 37.78
C ASN A 15 -8.61 -14.83 39.07
N GLU A 16 -9.33 -15.21 40.14
CA GLU A 16 -8.73 -15.52 41.43
C GLU A 16 -7.79 -16.73 41.32
N ILE A 17 -6.73 -16.74 42.13
CA ILE A 17 -5.70 -17.79 42.14
C ILE A 17 -6.30 -19.17 42.39
N GLU A 18 -7.36 -19.26 43.21
CA GLU A 18 -8.09 -20.50 43.51
C GLU A 18 -8.66 -21.16 42.26
N PHE A 19 -9.12 -20.37 41.30
CA PHE A 19 -9.58 -20.89 40.00
C PHE A 19 -8.43 -21.51 39.24
N LEU A 20 -7.25 -20.91 39.25
CA LEU A 20 -6.06 -21.42 38.57
C LEU A 20 -5.59 -22.76 39.18
N HIS A 21 -5.76 -23.00 40.47
CA HIS A 21 -5.48 -24.30 41.10
C HIS A 21 -6.38 -25.42 40.56
N THR A 22 -7.62 -25.11 40.18
CA THR A 22 -8.50 -26.07 39.51
C THR A 22 -7.96 -26.52 38.14
N ILE A 23 -7.26 -25.64 37.44
CA ILE A 23 -6.60 -25.97 36.14
C ILE A 23 -5.47 -26.97 36.39
N ILE A 24 -4.71 -26.84 37.46
CA ILE A 24 -3.65 -27.79 37.84
C ILE A 24 -4.25 -29.19 38.01
N THR A 25 -5.31 -29.31 38.81
CA THR A 25 -5.98 -30.58 39.06
C THR A 25 -6.53 -31.18 37.74
N ALA A 26 -7.13 -30.33 36.88
CA ALA A 26 -7.63 -30.76 35.57
C ALA A 26 -6.52 -31.30 34.65
N THR A 27 -5.36 -30.66 34.64
CA THR A 27 -4.24 -31.04 33.75
C THR A 27 -3.45 -32.23 34.27
N GLN A 28 -3.24 -32.31 35.59
CA GLN A 28 -2.43 -33.33 36.24
C GLN A 28 -3.22 -34.60 36.59
N GLU A 29 -4.33 -34.44 37.30
CA GLU A 29 -5.15 -35.57 37.80
C GLU A 29 -6.25 -35.97 36.83
N LYS A 30 -6.46 -35.21 35.74
CA LYS A 30 -7.56 -35.42 34.81
C LYS A 30 -8.93 -35.38 35.49
N ARG A 31 -9.08 -34.55 36.50
CA ARG A 31 -10.29 -34.41 37.32
C ARG A 31 -10.56 -32.95 37.67
N ILE A 32 -11.84 -32.61 37.80
CA ILE A 32 -12.29 -31.28 38.22
C ILE A 32 -13.30 -31.49 39.37
N PRO A 33 -13.23 -30.69 40.44
CA PRO A 33 -14.20 -30.78 41.52
C PRO A 33 -15.60 -30.40 41.05
N SER A 34 -16.59 -31.18 41.42
CA SER A 34 -18.00 -30.91 41.09
C SER A 34 -18.52 -29.77 41.98
N PRO A 35 -19.17 -28.73 41.44
CA PRO A 35 -19.76 -27.66 42.22
C PRO A 35 -20.82 -28.21 43.19
N GLY A 36 -20.62 -27.99 44.49
CA GLY A 36 -21.56 -28.36 45.57
C GLY A 36 -21.65 -29.85 45.93
N LYS A 37 -20.76 -30.71 45.41
CA LYS A 37 -20.63 -32.11 45.76
C LYS A 37 -19.15 -32.47 45.98
N HIS A 38 -18.90 -33.45 46.84
CA HIS A 38 -17.54 -33.97 47.10
C HIS A 38 -17.02 -34.89 45.95
N ASP A 39 -17.75 -35.02 44.88
CA ASP A 39 -17.37 -35.87 43.74
C ASP A 39 -16.45 -35.15 42.77
N MET A 40 -15.52 -35.89 42.19
CA MET A 40 -14.61 -35.42 41.14
C MET A 40 -15.14 -35.87 39.76
N LEU A 41 -15.22 -34.92 38.83
CA LEU A 41 -15.58 -35.17 37.46
C LEU A 41 -14.32 -35.46 36.61
N HIS A 42 -14.36 -36.54 35.84
CA HIS A 42 -13.24 -36.82 34.93
C HIS A 42 -13.15 -35.74 33.84
N PHE A 43 -11.93 -35.26 33.59
CA PHE A 43 -11.62 -34.28 32.54
C PHE A 43 -10.51 -34.82 31.63
N ASP A 44 -10.83 -34.94 30.33
CA ASP A 44 -9.89 -35.27 29.29
C ASP A 44 -10.09 -34.28 28.14
N GLY A 45 -9.24 -33.27 28.04
CA GLY A 45 -9.36 -32.18 27.09
C GLY A 45 -8.11 -31.32 27.01
N VAL A 46 -8.09 -30.42 26.00
CA VAL A 46 -7.06 -29.40 25.84
C VAL A 46 -7.54 -28.09 26.46
N ILE A 47 -6.70 -27.44 27.24
CA ILE A 47 -6.98 -26.12 27.79
C ILE A 47 -6.12 -25.11 27.03
N LEU A 48 -6.76 -24.14 26.39
CA LEU A 48 -6.15 -22.95 25.81
C LEU A 48 -6.45 -21.77 26.70
N ALA A 49 -5.43 -21.01 27.08
CA ALA A 49 -5.58 -19.84 27.94
C ALA A 49 -4.98 -18.62 27.25
N HIS A 50 -5.69 -17.49 27.30
CA HIS A 50 -5.24 -16.23 26.74
C HIS A 50 -4.94 -15.24 27.88
N CYS A 51 -3.89 -14.47 27.70
CA CYS A 51 -3.55 -13.36 28.60
C CYS A 51 -2.77 -12.28 27.85
N ASN A 52 -2.71 -11.09 28.45
CA ASN A 52 -1.83 -10.04 27.99
C ASN A 52 -0.41 -10.26 28.49
N GLU A 53 0.60 -9.76 27.79
CA GLU A 53 2.01 -9.90 28.19
C GLU A 53 2.29 -9.30 29.57
N SER A 54 1.67 -8.16 29.91
CA SER A 54 1.81 -7.54 31.23
C SER A 54 1.25 -8.41 32.37
N GLU A 55 0.14 -9.10 32.13
CA GLU A 55 -0.47 -10.04 33.09
C GLU A 55 0.39 -11.29 33.23
N TRP A 56 0.92 -11.80 32.14
CA TRP A 56 1.87 -12.91 32.13
C TRP A 56 3.13 -12.58 32.95
N ASN A 57 3.76 -11.43 32.70
CA ASN A 57 4.97 -11.02 33.38
C ASN A 57 4.73 -10.83 34.89
N ARG A 58 3.57 -10.27 35.28
CA ARG A 58 3.17 -10.18 36.68
C ARG A 58 2.99 -11.56 37.28
N PHE A 59 2.25 -12.45 36.62
CA PHE A 59 2.01 -13.81 37.11
C PHE A 59 3.32 -14.60 37.26
N GLN A 60 4.26 -14.45 36.32
CA GLN A 60 5.56 -15.10 36.33
C GLN A 60 6.47 -14.59 37.48
N SER A 61 6.32 -13.33 37.88
CA SER A 61 7.13 -12.73 38.94
C SER A 61 6.74 -13.19 40.35
N GLU A 62 5.57 -13.81 40.52
CA GLU A 62 5.06 -14.29 41.79
C GLU A 62 5.50 -15.74 42.05
N HIS A 63 6.34 -15.98 43.04
CA HIS A 63 6.87 -17.32 43.42
C HIS A 63 5.78 -18.36 43.74
N THR A 64 4.61 -17.91 44.17
CA THR A 64 3.47 -18.80 44.48
C THR A 64 2.92 -19.51 43.26
N ASN A 65 3.23 -19.02 42.04
CA ASN A 65 2.70 -19.51 40.79
C ASN A 65 3.59 -20.55 40.10
N GLU A 66 4.75 -20.89 40.67
CA GLU A 66 5.75 -21.80 40.10
C GLU A 66 5.12 -23.14 39.70
N ALA A 67 4.25 -23.70 40.51
CA ALA A 67 3.55 -24.95 40.21
C ALA A 67 2.65 -24.90 38.97
N ILE A 68 2.11 -23.73 38.60
CA ILE A 68 1.33 -23.53 37.38
C ILE A 68 2.25 -23.32 36.20
N LEU A 69 3.30 -22.51 36.37
CA LEU A 69 4.26 -22.20 35.33
C LEU A 69 4.93 -23.46 34.74
N ASP A 70 5.27 -24.43 35.60
CA ASP A 70 5.85 -25.70 35.16
C ASP A 70 4.94 -26.56 34.25
N ARG A 71 3.65 -26.25 34.22
CA ARG A 71 2.64 -27.00 33.46
C ARG A 71 2.11 -26.27 32.22
N VAL A 72 2.50 -25.02 32.05
CA VAL A 72 2.02 -24.16 30.97
C VAL A 72 3.06 -24.09 29.88
N VAL A 73 2.63 -24.33 28.65
CA VAL A 73 3.42 -24.06 27.45
C VAL A 73 3.07 -22.68 26.95
N LYS A 74 3.99 -21.73 27.11
CA LYS A 74 3.84 -20.36 26.61
C LYS A 74 4.02 -20.33 25.12
N ILE A 75 3.06 -19.74 24.42
CA ILE A 75 3.12 -19.47 22.98
C ILE A 75 2.94 -17.97 22.79
N ASP A 76 3.97 -17.30 22.32
CA ASP A 76 3.91 -15.89 21.95
C ASP A 76 3.19 -15.74 20.60
N VAL A 77 2.13 -14.91 20.57
CA VAL A 77 1.34 -14.63 19.38
C VAL A 77 1.56 -13.17 18.96
N PRO A 78 2.41 -12.93 17.97
CA PRO A 78 2.69 -11.57 17.51
C PRO A 78 1.50 -10.98 16.74
N TYR A 79 1.49 -9.66 16.60
CA TYR A 79 0.64 -8.98 15.62
C TYR A 79 0.98 -9.44 14.19
N VAL A 80 0.01 -9.29 13.30
CA VAL A 80 0.22 -9.53 11.87
C VAL A 80 1.27 -8.55 11.33
N LEU A 81 2.17 -9.05 10.50
CA LEU A 81 3.23 -8.28 9.84
C LEU A 81 3.10 -8.27 8.31
N GLU A 82 2.11 -8.96 7.79
CA GLU A 82 1.79 -9.03 6.37
C GLU A 82 0.70 -8.00 6.03
N LEU A 83 0.97 -7.11 5.08
CA LEU A 83 0.14 -5.94 4.77
C LEU A 83 -1.27 -6.33 4.32
N GLU A 84 -1.36 -7.30 3.40
CA GLU A 84 -2.65 -7.73 2.87
C GLU A 84 -3.53 -8.42 3.92
N GLN A 85 -2.94 -9.07 4.90
CA GLN A 85 -3.69 -9.69 6.01
C GLN A 85 -4.18 -8.64 7.01
N GLU A 86 -3.36 -7.63 7.29
CA GLU A 86 -3.76 -6.52 8.19
C GLU A 86 -4.91 -5.71 7.57
N ILE A 87 -4.89 -5.46 6.25
CA ILE A 87 -6.01 -4.82 5.53
C ILE A 87 -7.30 -5.61 5.72
N LYS A 88 -7.26 -6.92 5.51
CA LYS A 88 -8.44 -7.80 5.70
C LYS A 88 -9.01 -7.76 7.11
N ILE A 89 -8.16 -7.58 8.13
CA ILE A 89 -8.62 -7.42 9.51
C ILE A 89 -9.46 -6.14 9.65
N TYR A 90 -8.99 -5.02 9.08
CA TYR A 90 -9.74 -3.76 9.13
C TYR A 90 -11.02 -3.82 8.30
N GLU A 91 -11.00 -4.39 7.11
CA GLU A 91 -12.20 -4.62 6.29
C GLU A 91 -13.25 -5.42 7.06
N LYS A 92 -12.84 -6.51 7.72
CA LYS A 92 -13.73 -7.32 8.54
C LYS A 92 -14.31 -6.54 9.71
N LEU A 93 -13.51 -5.74 10.41
CA LEU A 93 -13.99 -4.94 11.54
C LEU A 93 -14.97 -3.85 11.10
N LEU A 94 -14.69 -3.18 9.99
CA LEU A 94 -15.57 -2.18 9.41
C LEU A 94 -16.90 -2.80 8.95
N SER A 95 -16.85 -3.96 8.30
CA SER A 95 -18.08 -4.67 7.88
C SER A 95 -18.98 -5.09 9.07
N LEU A 96 -18.39 -5.33 10.24
CA LEU A 96 -19.13 -5.65 11.48
C LEU A 96 -19.68 -4.43 12.20
N SER A 97 -19.17 -3.22 11.92
CA SER A 97 -19.50 -1.99 12.65
C SER A 97 -20.62 -1.15 12.01
N ASN A 98 -21.33 -1.64 10.99
CA ASN A 98 -22.30 -0.86 10.19
C ASN A 98 -21.69 0.45 9.63
N PHE A 99 -20.43 0.38 9.23
CA PHE A 99 -19.73 1.49 8.61
C PHE A 99 -20.30 1.73 7.20
N ASP A 100 -21.02 2.83 7.00
CA ASP A 100 -21.70 3.19 5.75
C ASP A 100 -21.10 4.46 5.12
N HIS A 101 -19.77 4.57 5.16
CA HIS A 101 -19.06 5.70 4.58
C HIS A 101 -18.10 5.23 3.49
N HIS A 102 -17.85 6.10 2.51
CA HIS A 102 -16.89 5.78 1.46
C HIS A 102 -15.46 5.80 2.00
N LEU A 103 -14.72 4.71 1.76
CA LEU A 103 -13.28 4.65 1.98
C LEU A 103 -12.57 4.83 0.63
N ALA A 104 -11.86 5.93 0.50
CA ALA A 104 -11.06 6.16 -0.70
C ALA A 104 -9.96 5.09 -0.84
N PRO A 105 -9.54 4.77 -2.06
CA PRO A 105 -8.45 3.84 -2.33
C PRO A 105 -7.21 4.14 -1.48
N HIS A 106 -6.49 3.09 -1.11
CA HIS A 106 -5.31 3.13 -0.24
C HIS A 106 -5.53 3.58 1.22
N THR A 107 -6.73 3.97 1.64
CA THR A 107 -6.99 4.39 3.03
C THR A 107 -6.58 3.32 4.03
N LEU A 108 -7.10 2.10 3.87
CA LEU A 108 -6.74 0.98 4.74
C LEU A 108 -5.28 0.53 4.53
N ARG A 109 -4.76 0.63 3.31
CA ARG A 109 -3.36 0.30 3.03
C ARG A 109 -2.40 1.22 3.80
N VAL A 110 -2.65 2.53 3.80
CA VAL A 110 -1.86 3.53 4.55
C VAL A 110 -1.93 3.28 6.05
N ALA A 111 -3.13 3.02 6.59
CA ALA A 111 -3.33 2.69 7.99
C ALA A 111 -2.59 1.39 8.39
N SER A 112 -2.66 0.36 7.55
CA SER A 112 -1.98 -0.92 7.75
C SER A 112 -0.46 -0.80 7.65
N MET A 113 0.07 -0.04 6.69
CA MET A 113 1.50 0.25 6.61
C MET A 113 2.00 0.87 7.90
N PHE A 114 1.31 1.88 8.43
CA PHE A 114 1.70 2.50 9.69
C PHE A 114 1.69 1.52 10.86
N SER A 115 0.64 0.72 11.02
CA SER A 115 0.55 -0.24 12.13
C SER A 115 1.68 -1.27 12.07
N ILE A 116 1.96 -1.82 10.89
CA ILE A 116 3.03 -2.81 10.71
C ILE A 116 4.40 -2.18 10.93
N LEU A 117 4.69 -1.02 10.35
CA LEU A 117 5.97 -0.33 10.55
C LEU A 117 6.25 -0.03 12.01
N SER A 118 5.22 0.27 12.82
CA SER A 118 5.35 0.46 14.27
C SER A 118 5.68 -0.83 15.05
N ARG A 119 5.45 -2.00 14.44
CA ARG A 119 5.69 -3.34 15.00
C ARG A 119 7.01 -3.94 14.57
N LEU A 120 7.59 -3.43 13.46
CA LEU A 120 8.85 -3.91 12.93
C LEU A 120 10.04 -3.36 13.72
N GLN A 121 11.03 -4.22 13.92
CA GLN A 121 12.31 -3.83 14.49
C GLN A 121 13.29 -3.43 13.37
N PRO A 122 14.20 -2.46 13.62
CA PRO A 122 15.24 -2.10 12.67
C PRO A 122 16.08 -3.31 12.25
N SER A 123 16.47 -3.37 10.98
CA SER A 123 17.35 -4.39 10.44
C SER A 123 18.63 -3.76 9.87
N GLN A 124 19.73 -4.50 9.92
CA GLN A 124 20.97 -4.07 9.27
C GLN A 124 20.98 -4.36 7.75
N LYS A 125 20.07 -5.24 7.29
CA LYS A 125 20.01 -5.68 5.88
C LYS A 125 19.18 -4.77 5.00
N CYS A 126 18.18 -4.08 5.57
CA CYS A 126 17.25 -3.21 4.82
C CYS A 126 16.55 -2.18 5.73
N ASP A 127 15.99 -1.14 5.11
CA ASP A 127 15.10 -0.20 5.79
C ASP A 127 13.75 -0.82 6.13
N LEU A 128 12.97 -0.15 7.00
CA LEU A 128 11.70 -0.67 7.49
C LEU A 128 10.65 -0.86 6.38
N MET A 129 10.62 0.04 5.36
CA MET A 129 9.67 -0.09 4.25
C MET A 129 10.00 -1.29 3.36
N THR A 130 11.27 -1.49 3.07
CA THR A 130 11.76 -2.68 2.36
C THR A 130 11.44 -3.95 3.15
N LYS A 131 11.64 -3.93 4.47
CA LYS A 131 11.31 -5.05 5.35
C LYS A 131 9.81 -5.38 5.30
N LEU A 132 8.93 -4.38 5.37
CA LEU A 132 7.50 -4.54 5.22
C LEU A 132 7.13 -5.20 3.89
N LYS A 133 7.71 -4.74 2.78
CA LYS A 133 7.47 -5.31 1.44
C LYS A 133 7.89 -6.78 1.35
N ILE A 134 9.03 -7.13 1.94
CA ILE A 134 9.51 -8.52 1.99
C ILE A 134 8.54 -9.39 2.80
N TYR A 135 8.07 -8.93 3.96
CA TYR A 135 7.06 -9.65 4.74
C TYR A 135 5.71 -9.79 4.02
N ASN A 136 5.38 -8.83 3.14
CA ASN A 136 4.20 -8.90 2.28
C ASN A 136 4.39 -9.78 1.03
N GLY A 137 5.58 -10.38 0.84
CA GLY A 137 5.90 -11.21 -0.32
C GLY A 137 6.16 -10.43 -1.61
N GLU A 138 6.39 -9.12 -1.52
CA GLU A 138 6.69 -8.27 -2.67
C GLU A 138 8.18 -8.40 -3.08
N GLU A 139 8.44 -8.46 -4.38
CA GLU A 139 9.80 -8.37 -4.90
C GLU A 139 10.31 -6.92 -4.79
N VAL A 140 11.43 -6.75 -4.09
CA VAL A 140 12.05 -5.43 -3.95
C VAL A 140 13.15 -5.26 -4.97
N VAL A 141 13.00 -4.29 -5.85
CA VAL A 141 14.00 -3.92 -6.87
C VAL A 141 14.74 -2.67 -6.39
N GLU A 142 16.06 -2.77 -6.20
CA GLU A 142 16.93 -1.66 -5.88
C GLU A 142 17.98 -1.49 -6.98
N LYS A 143 18.04 -0.29 -7.60
CA LYS A 143 18.96 0.02 -8.71
C LYS A 143 18.89 -0.98 -9.88
N GLY A 144 17.68 -1.42 -10.24
CA GLY A 144 17.47 -2.37 -11.34
C GLY A 144 17.84 -3.82 -11.04
N ARG A 145 18.09 -4.17 -9.78
CA ARG A 145 18.39 -5.56 -9.35
C ARG A 145 17.42 -5.99 -8.26
N VAL A 146 16.90 -7.21 -8.39
CA VAL A 146 16.05 -7.81 -7.34
C VAL A 146 16.92 -8.07 -6.11
N LYS A 147 16.56 -7.47 -4.99
CA LYS A 147 17.22 -7.65 -3.71
C LYS A 147 16.71 -8.95 -3.09
N LYS A 148 17.56 -9.99 -3.08
CA LYS A 148 17.23 -11.27 -2.46
C LYS A 148 17.60 -11.22 -0.97
N ILE A 149 16.62 -11.02 -0.11
CA ILE A 149 16.76 -11.13 1.35
C ILE A 149 15.80 -12.23 1.80
N ASP A 150 16.34 -13.21 2.55
CA ASP A 150 15.51 -14.28 3.11
C ASP A 150 14.69 -13.74 4.28
N ILE A 151 13.39 -14.03 4.28
CA ILE A 151 12.47 -13.64 5.36
C ILE A 151 12.87 -14.29 6.70
N ASN A 152 13.43 -15.49 6.68
CA ASN A 152 13.89 -16.18 7.89
C ASN A 152 15.09 -15.45 8.51
N ASP A 153 16.00 -14.95 7.69
CA ASP A 153 17.13 -14.13 8.16
C ASP A 153 16.67 -12.85 8.88
N LEU A 154 15.58 -12.22 8.40
CA LEU A 154 15.01 -11.04 9.04
C LEU A 154 14.32 -11.38 10.36
N ARG A 155 13.66 -12.54 10.44
CA ARG A 155 13.01 -13.03 11.66
C ARG A 155 14.05 -13.41 12.73
N ASP A 156 15.17 -13.99 12.32
CA ASP A 156 16.25 -14.38 13.23
C ASP A 156 16.97 -13.17 13.83
N GLU A 157 17.00 -12.02 13.12
CA GLU A 157 17.52 -10.76 13.68
C GLU A 157 16.68 -10.23 14.85
N SER A 158 15.38 -10.58 14.94
CA SER A 158 14.45 -9.95 15.88
C SER A 158 13.43 -10.96 16.41
N SER A 159 13.81 -11.70 17.46
CA SER A 159 12.98 -12.75 18.07
C SER A 159 11.65 -12.24 18.66
N ARG A 160 11.51 -10.94 18.91
CA ARG A 160 10.30 -10.30 19.49
C ARG A 160 9.58 -9.40 18.49
N GLU A 161 9.79 -9.58 17.20
CA GLU A 161 9.15 -8.79 16.17
C GLU A 161 7.63 -9.00 16.17
N GLY A 162 6.88 -7.91 16.09
CA GLY A 162 5.42 -7.96 16.15
C GLY A 162 4.82 -8.14 17.55
N MET A 163 5.63 -8.28 18.61
CA MET A 163 5.10 -8.40 19.99
C MET A 163 4.70 -7.04 20.58
N THR A 164 5.21 -5.96 20.03
CA THR A 164 4.91 -4.58 20.46
C THR A 164 4.50 -3.74 19.26
N GLY A 165 4.02 -2.53 19.50
CA GLY A 165 3.64 -1.58 18.44
C GLY A 165 2.16 -1.19 18.53
N ILE A 166 1.67 -0.55 17.48
CA ILE A 166 0.32 -0.03 17.41
C ILE A 166 -0.70 -1.16 17.26
N SER A 167 -1.74 -1.12 18.10
CA SER A 167 -2.82 -2.11 18.09
C SER A 167 -3.87 -1.81 17.02
N THR A 168 -4.60 -2.85 16.61
CA THR A 168 -5.74 -2.73 15.68
C THR A 168 -6.80 -1.73 16.18
N ARG A 169 -7.05 -1.68 17.51
CA ARG A 169 -8.01 -0.73 18.10
C ARG A 169 -7.58 0.73 17.93
N PHE A 170 -6.29 1.00 17.99
CA PHE A 170 -5.76 2.34 17.75
C PHE A 170 -6.07 2.79 16.32
N ILE A 171 -5.89 1.92 15.35
CA ILE A 171 -6.18 2.23 13.94
C ILE A 171 -7.68 2.44 13.70
N MET A 172 -8.54 1.55 14.26
CA MET A 172 -9.99 1.72 14.15
C MET A 172 -10.45 3.07 14.71
N LYS A 173 -9.89 3.47 15.86
CA LYS A 173 -10.17 4.78 16.44
C LYS A 173 -9.65 5.94 15.58
N ALA A 174 -8.54 5.76 14.86
CA ALA A 174 -8.05 6.77 13.93
C ALA A 174 -8.99 6.94 12.72
N ILE A 175 -9.60 5.85 12.25
CA ILE A 175 -10.61 5.89 11.18
C ILE A 175 -11.87 6.62 11.68
N ASP A 176 -12.35 6.30 12.88
CA ASP A 176 -13.51 6.97 13.49
C ASP A 176 -13.25 8.48 13.71
N ASN A 177 -12.05 8.85 14.16
CA ASN A 177 -11.68 10.24 14.33
C ASN A 177 -11.60 10.99 12.98
N ALA A 178 -11.08 10.34 11.93
CA ALA A 178 -11.00 10.94 10.60
C ALA A 178 -12.38 11.24 10.01
N LEU A 179 -13.40 10.45 10.35
CA LEU A 179 -14.81 10.73 10.00
C LEU A 179 -15.37 11.86 10.82
N SER A 180 -15.13 11.86 12.14
CA SER A 180 -15.75 12.82 13.08
C SER A 180 -15.17 14.23 12.95
N ASP A 181 -13.91 14.38 12.55
CA ASP A 181 -13.23 15.67 12.38
C ASP A 181 -13.67 16.41 11.08
N SER A 182 -14.42 15.74 10.21
CA SER A 182 -14.96 16.33 8.99
C SER A 182 -16.44 15.98 8.88
N ASP A 183 -17.32 16.96 8.59
CA ASP A 183 -18.73 16.72 8.19
C ASP A 183 -18.82 15.98 6.83
N ARG A 184 -17.89 15.06 6.57
CA ARG A 184 -17.70 14.36 5.29
C ARG A 184 -18.14 12.92 5.43
N ASN A 185 -18.77 12.40 4.38
CA ASN A 185 -19.20 11.00 4.31
C ASN A 185 -18.12 10.08 3.70
N PHE A 186 -16.86 10.49 3.74
CA PHE A 186 -15.75 9.71 3.20
C PHE A 186 -14.46 9.89 4.01
N VAL A 187 -13.61 8.88 3.94
CA VAL A 187 -12.26 8.89 4.55
C VAL A 187 -11.23 8.69 3.45
N THR A 188 -10.19 9.52 3.44
CA THR A 188 -9.07 9.44 2.50
C THR A 188 -7.79 9.04 3.21
N PRO A 189 -6.76 8.58 2.48
CA PRO A 189 -5.42 8.40 3.04
C PRO A 189 -4.86 9.66 3.71
N VAL A 190 -5.22 10.85 3.20
CA VAL A 190 -4.79 12.14 3.75
C VAL A 190 -5.41 12.36 5.14
N SER A 191 -6.73 12.18 5.26
CA SER A 191 -7.44 12.34 6.53
C SER A 191 -6.99 11.31 7.58
N ILE A 192 -6.64 10.07 7.15
CA ILE A 192 -6.05 9.06 8.03
C ILE A 192 -4.66 9.46 8.51
N LEU A 193 -3.79 9.97 7.65
CA LEU A 193 -2.46 10.43 8.05
C LEU A 193 -2.54 11.54 9.11
N ASP A 194 -3.44 12.49 8.93
CA ASP A 194 -3.66 13.58 9.88
C ASP A 194 -4.25 13.06 11.21
N SER A 195 -5.24 12.18 11.15
CA SER A 195 -5.82 11.55 12.33
C SER A 195 -4.79 10.73 13.11
N LEU A 196 -3.96 9.92 12.43
CA LEU A 196 -2.87 9.15 13.05
C LEU A 196 -1.85 10.08 13.73
N MET A 197 -1.45 11.17 13.07
CA MET A 197 -0.53 12.16 13.64
C MET A 197 -1.07 12.79 14.92
N LYS A 198 -2.35 13.19 14.92
CA LYS A 198 -3.05 13.75 16.08
C LYS A 198 -3.12 12.73 17.23
N GLN A 199 -3.57 11.52 16.89
CA GLN A 199 -3.74 10.44 17.87
C GLN A 199 -2.42 9.97 18.48
N CYS A 200 -1.32 9.90 17.72
CA CYS A 200 0.01 9.59 18.25
C CYS A 200 0.47 10.62 19.29
N LYS A 201 0.19 11.90 19.07
CA LYS A 201 0.52 12.98 20.01
C LYS A 201 -0.30 12.94 21.30
N GLU A 202 -1.59 12.59 21.19
CA GLU A 202 -2.54 12.70 22.28
C GLU A 202 -2.64 11.43 23.15
N GLN A 203 -2.47 10.25 22.55
CA GLN A 203 -2.81 8.98 23.22
C GLN A 203 -1.60 8.12 23.58
N LEU A 204 -0.44 8.32 22.94
CA LEU A 204 0.75 7.55 23.29
C LEU A 204 1.45 8.19 24.50
N ILE A 205 1.53 7.40 25.59
CA ILE A 205 2.11 7.84 26.87
C ILE A 205 3.64 7.89 26.79
N ASP A 206 4.23 6.90 26.14
CA ASP A 206 5.67 6.86 25.88
C ASP A 206 6.05 7.89 24.81
N LYS A 207 6.78 8.92 25.23
CA LYS A 207 7.17 10.03 24.35
C LYS A 207 8.17 9.63 23.26
N GLU A 208 9.04 8.68 23.53
CA GLU A 208 10.02 8.19 22.57
C GLU A 208 9.30 7.39 21.49
N PHE A 209 8.45 6.45 21.87
CA PHE A 209 7.62 5.70 20.95
C PHE A 209 6.65 6.59 20.17
N ALA A 210 6.05 7.61 20.82
CA ALA A 210 5.19 8.58 20.13
C ALA A 210 5.96 9.37 19.07
N SER A 211 7.19 9.83 19.37
CA SER A 211 8.05 10.53 18.42
C SER A 211 8.41 9.64 17.23
N HIS A 212 8.75 8.38 17.49
CA HIS A 212 9.01 7.38 16.44
C HIS A 212 7.78 7.17 15.54
N CYS A 213 6.61 6.98 16.13
CA CYS A 213 5.36 6.82 15.36
C CYS A 213 5.03 8.05 14.51
N ILE A 214 5.23 9.26 15.03
CA ILE A 214 5.02 10.51 14.29
C ILE A 214 6.00 10.61 13.11
N ASP A 215 7.25 10.21 13.29
CA ASP A 215 8.24 10.17 12.22
C ASP A 215 7.86 9.16 11.12
N LEU A 216 7.41 7.96 11.50
CA LEU A 216 6.89 6.95 10.55
C LEU A 216 5.75 7.50 9.71
N VAL A 217 4.75 8.15 10.33
CA VAL A 217 3.61 8.73 9.60
C VAL A 217 4.07 9.84 8.66
N ARG A 218 4.89 10.78 9.18
CA ARG A 218 5.30 12.00 8.45
C ARG A 218 6.20 11.72 7.27
N ASN A 219 7.13 10.80 7.43
CA ASN A 219 8.19 10.54 6.47
C ASN A 219 7.93 9.23 5.71
N THR A 220 7.94 8.08 6.39
CA THR A 220 7.94 6.78 5.73
C THR A 220 6.61 6.46 5.03
N VAL A 221 5.52 6.51 5.77
CA VAL A 221 4.18 6.14 5.25
C VAL A 221 3.69 7.16 4.23
N ARG A 222 3.85 8.45 4.55
CA ARG A 222 3.46 9.54 3.65
C ARG A 222 4.21 9.49 2.33
N ASN A 223 5.53 9.27 2.35
CA ASN A 223 6.33 9.21 1.12
C ASN A 223 5.95 7.99 0.26
N GLU A 224 5.70 6.83 0.88
CA GLU A 224 5.22 5.67 0.13
C GLU A 224 3.83 5.91 -0.46
N TYR A 225 2.92 6.55 0.29
CA TYR A 225 1.63 6.94 -0.25
C TYR A 225 1.75 7.93 -1.42
N LEU A 226 2.60 8.95 -1.31
CA LEU A 226 2.84 9.89 -2.41
C LEU A 226 3.36 9.18 -3.66
N ARG A 227 4.23 8.18 -3.51
CA ARG A 227 4.73 7.37 -4.62
C ARG A 227 3.62 6.54 -5.29
N LEU A 228 2.71 5.95 -4.49
CA LEU A 228 1.55 5.22 -5.01
C LEU A 228 0.61 6.16 -5.76
N LEU A 229 0.33 7.31 -5.18
CA LEU A 229 -0.54 8.34 -5.72
C LEU A 229 0.02 8.94 -7.02
N GLU A 230 1.32 9.20 -7.09
CA GLU A 230 1.99 9.67 -8.29
C GLU A 230 1.80 8.69 -9.45
N ASN A 231 1.99 7.39 -9.20
CA ASN A 231 1.78 6.35 -10.21
C ASN A 231 0.31 6.26 -10.67
N GLU A 232 -0.66 6.40 -9.77
CA GLU A 232 -2.08 6.37 -10.13
C GLU A 232 -2.49 7.59 -10.93
N ILE A 233 -2.08 8.78 -10.50
CA ILE A 233 -2.37 10.03 -11.21
C ILE A 233 -1.70 10.00 -12.60
N ALA A 234 -0.47 9.50 -12.70
CA ALA A 234 0.21 9.35 -13.98
C ALA A 234 -0.59 8.43 -14.93
N LYS A 235 -1.06 7.29 -14.45
CA LYS A 235 -1.89 6.38 -15.26
C LYS A 235 -3.24 6.99 -15.62
N ALA A 236 -3.95 7.60 -14.66
CA ALA A 236 -5.21 8.28 -14.94
C ALA A 236 -5.05 9.43 -15.93
N PHE A 237 -3.92 10.12 -15.88
CA PHE A 237 -3.56 11.14 -16.85
C PHE A 237 -3.36 10.54 -18.24
N ILE A 238 -2.61 9.43 -18.37
CA ILE A 238 -2.37 8.75 -19.63
C ILE A 238 -3.69 8.29 -20.26
N THR A 239 -4.57 7.65 -19.48
CA THR A 239 -5.90 7.22 -19.93
C THR A 239 -6.74 8.41 -20.41
N ALA A 240 -6.71 9.53 -19.69
CA ALA A 240 -7.41 10.76 -20.10
C ALA A 240 -6.82 11.41 -21.37
N TYR A 241 -5.62 11.02 -21.77
CA TYR A 241 -4.89 11.53 -22.92
C TYR A 241 -4.63 10.47 -24.00
N GLU A 242 -5.41 9.41 -24.02
CA GLU A 242 -5.26 8.30 -24.96
C GLU A 242 -5.26 8.78 -26.42
N GLU A 243 -6.14 9.72 -26.77
CA GLU A 243 -6.16 10.33 -28.11
C GLU A 243 -4.86 11.07 -28.43
N GLN A 244 -4.25 11.75 -27.46
CA GLN A 244 -2.96 12.41 -27.65
C GLN A 244 -1.81 11.40 -27.75
N ALA A 245 -1.83 10.34 -26.93
CA ALA A 245 -0.87 9.25 -27.02
C ALA A 245 -0.92 8.60 -28.40
N GLN A 246 -2.12 8.37 -28.91
CA GLN A 246 -2.32 7.84 -30.26
C GLN A 246 -1.83 8.81 -31.34
N ALA A 247 -2.09 10.10 -31.20
CA ALA A 247 -1.60 11.11 -32.15
C ALA A 247 -0.05 11.22 -32.17
N ILE A 248 0.58 11.16 -30.96
CA ILE A 248 2.04 11.11 -30.82
C ILE A 248 2.61 9.84 -31.45
N PHE A 249 1.97 8.71 -31.23
CA PHE A 249 2.35 7.43 -31.83
C PHE A 249 2.31 7.46 -33.35
N GLU A 250 1.21 7.94 -33.92
CA GLU A 250 1.07 8.07 -35.39
C GLU A 250 2.12 9.01 -35.98
N ASN A 251 2.35 10.15 -35.33
CA ASN A 251 3.38 11.10 -35.80
C ASN A 251 4.79 10.48 -35.65
N TYR A 252 5.07 9.76 -34.55
CA TYR A 252 6.36 9.07 -34.38
C TYR A 252 6.58 8.01 -35.46
N LEU A 253 5.55 7.20 -35.79
CA LEU A 253 5.62 6.18 -36.81
C LEU A 253 5.89 6.79 -38.20
N ASP A 254 5.16 7.83 -38.58
CA ASP A 254 5.34 8.52 -39.86
C ASP A 254 6.79 9.05 -40.01
N ASN A 255 7.34 9.63 -38.92
CA ASN A 255 8.73 10.11 -38.90
C ASN A 255 9.76 8.97 -38.89
N ALA A 256 9.54 7.90 -38.14
CA ALA A 256 10.44 6.76 -38.08
C ALA A 256 10.49 5.98 -39.41
N GLU A 257 9.35 5.84 -40.09
CA GLU A 257 9.26 5.26 -41.44
C GLU A 257 10.02 6.11 -42.43
N ALA A 258 9.79 7.42 -42.48
CA ALA A 258 10.47 8.35 -43.37
C ALA A 258 12.00 8.35 -43.16
N PHE A 259 12.42 8.27 -41.90
CA PHE A 259 13.84 8.18 -41.54
C PHE A 259 14.48 6.87 -41.98
N THR A 260 13.81 5.72 -41.70
CA THR A 260 14.33 4.38 -42.06
C THR A 260 14.37 4.14 -43.55
N THR A 261 13.37 4.62 -44.29
CA THR A 261 13.29 4.49 -45.76
C THR A 261 14.07 5.57 -46.49
N LYS A 262 14.62 6.57 -45.79
CA LYS A 262 15.28 7.75 -46.36
C LYS A 262 14.39 8.53 -47.32
N CYS A 263 13.07 8.50 -47.14
CA CYS A 263 12.08 9.22 -47.86
C CYS A 263 11.69 10.52 -47.16
N LYS A 264 11.03 11.42 -47.88
CA LYS A 264 10.37 12.57 -47.27
C LYS A 264 9.00 12.17 -46.76
N MET A 265 8.63 12.70 -45.61
CA MET A 265 7.30 12.57 -45.05
C MET A 265 6.33 13.51 -45.78
N LYS A 266 5.09 13.09 -45.99
CA LYS A 266 4.01 13.97 -46.45
C LYS A 266 3.16 14.36 -45.23
N ASP A 267 3.09 15.64 -44.97
CA ASP A 267 2.18 16.16 -43.92
C ASP A 267 0.74 15.74 -44.26
N ARG A 268 0.03 15.23 -43.24
CA ARG A 268 -1.33 14.70 -43.42
C ARG A 268 -2.35 15.79 -43.77
N ILE A 269 -2.10 17.04 -43.32
CA ILE A 269 -3.01 18.17 -43.47
C ILE A 269 -2.63 18.99 -44.70
N THR A 270 -1.37 19.45 -44.80
CA THR A 270 -0.90 20.34 -45.85
C THR A 270 -0.45 19.60 -47.10
N LYS A 271 -0.19 18.28 -47.01
CA LYS A 271 0.35 17.41 -48.06
C LYS A 271 1.72 17.85 -48.59
N GLU A 272 2.40 18.76 -47.90
CA GLU A 272 3.75 19.18 -48.23
C GLU A 272 4.78 18.10 -47.87
N GLU A 273 5.85 18.01 -48.66
CA GLU A 273 6.94 17.09 -48.40
C GLU A 273 7.92 17.71 -47.40
N MET A 274 8.02 17.11 -46.20
CA MET A 274 8.92 17.54 -45.17
C MET A 274 9.99 16.47 -44.84
N LYS A 275 11.09 16.88 -44.22
CA LYS A 275 12.07 15.95 -43.65
C LYS A 275 11.53 15.41 -42.32
N PRO A 276 11.90 14.16 -41.97
CA PRO A 276 11.51 13.63 -40.67
C PRO A 276 12.04 14.52 -39.51
N ASP A 277 11.18 14.76 -38.54
CA ASP A 277 11.52 15.53 -37.34
C ASP A 277 12.34 14.68 -36.38
N GLU A 278 13.65 14.79 -36.49
CA GLU A 278 14.57 14.05 -35.65
C GLU A 278 14.55 14.54 -34.18
N GLU A 279 14.26 15.83 -33.92
CA GLU A 279 14.23 16.36 -32.54
C GLU A 279 13.03 15.82 -31.79
N PHE A 280 11.87 15.73 -32.43
CA PHE A 280 10.69 15.10 -31.88
C PHE A 280 10.95 13.62 -31.54
N MET A 281 11.50 12.85 -32.47
CA MET A 281 11.85 11.44 -32.18
C MET A 281 12.85 11.32 -31.04
N LYS A 282 13.90 12.18 -31.01
CA LYS A 282 14.90 12.19 -29.95
C LYS A 282 14.32 12.52 -28.59
N SER A 283 13.31 13.36 -28.50
CA SER A 283 12.65 13.71 -27.25
C SER A 283 11.88 12.51 -26.65
N ILE A 284 11.19 11.74 -27.50
CA ILE A 284 10.48 10.52 -27.09
C ILE A 284 11.46 9.42 -26.71
N GLU A 285 12.45 9.13 -27.55
CA GLU A 285 13.49 8.12 -27.29
C GLU A 285 14.34 8.43 -26.05
N GLY A 286 14.57 9.73 -25.81
CA GLY A 286 15.31 10.21 -24.63
C GLY A 286 14.58 9.98 -23.31
N SER A 287 13.26 9.94 -23.33
CA SER A 287 12.43 9.74 -22.12
C SER A 287 12.65 8.37 -21.46
N ILE A 288 12.98 7.34 -22.25
CA ILE A 288 13.32 5.99 -21.77
C ILE A 288 14.84 5.70 -21.79
N GLY A 289 15.65 6.73 -21.99
CA GLY A 289 17.12 6.60 -21.91
C GLY A 289 17.77 5.89 -23.09
N VAL A 290 17.16 5.85 -24.27
CA VAL A 290 17.79 5.30 -25.49
C VAL A 290 19.05 6.09 -25.83
N SER A 291 20.20 5.41 -25.80
CA SER A 291 21.49 6.03 -26.12
C SER A 291 21.56 6.53 -27.56
N GLN A 292 22.38 7.56 -27.81
CA GLN A 292 22.51 8.14 -29.15
C GLN A 292 22.88 7.13 -30.22
N SER A 293 23.70 6.13 -29.89
CA SER A 293 24.08 5.04 -30.81
C SER A 293 22.98 3.98 -31.00
N GLY A 294 22.01 3.88 -30.05
CA GLY A 294 20.91 2.91 -30.12
C GLY A 294 19.67 3.39 -30.85
N ARG A 295 19.55 4.71 -31.16
CA ARG A 295 18.35 5.31 -31.72
C ARG A 295 17.99 4.79 -33.10
N GLU A 296 18.97 4.63 -34.00
CA GLU A 296 18.73 4.08 -35.32
C GLU A 296 18.19 2.66 -35.26
N GLY A 297 18.75 1.82 -34.37
CA GLY A 297 18.27 0.47 -34.16
C GLY A 297 16.83 0.46 -33.60
N PHE A 298 16.55 1.30 -32.60
CA PHE A 298 15.20 1.42 -32.01
C PHE A 298 14.14 1.81 -33.07
N ARG A 299 14.43 2.80 -33.92
CA ARG A 299 13.53 3.23 -35.00
C ARG A 299 13.27 2.11 -36.01
N ALA A 300 14.34 1.39 -36.39
CA ALA A 300 14.23 0.25 -37.30
C ALA A 300 13.39 -0.89 -36.69
N ASP A 301 13.60 -1.22 -35.41
CA ASP A 301 12.86 -2.26 -34.71
C ASP A 301 11.37 -1.91 -34.58
N VAL A 302 11.04 -0.69 -34.17
CA VAL A 302 9.66 -0.19 -34.12
C VAL A 302 9.00 -0.30 -35.51
N THR A 303 9.63 0.22 -36.52
CA THR A 303 9.08 0.23 -37.90
C THR A 303 8.87 -1.20 -38.41
N ALA A 304 9.85 -2.09 -38.24
CA ALA A 304 9.76 -3.49 -38.68
C ALA A 304 8.63 -4.25 -37.93
N TYR A 305 8.51 -4.03 -36.64
CA TYR A 305 7.47 -4.67 -35.80
C TYR A 305 6.07 -4.22 -36.23
N MET A 306 5.85 -2.91 -36.42
CA MET A 306 4.57 -2.35 -36.83
C MET A 306 4.15 -2.82 -38.20
N PHE A 307 5.06 -2.80 -39.20
CA PHE A 307 4.77 -3.35 -40.52
C PHE A 307 4.44 -4.84 -40.50
N SER A 308 5.09 -5.61 -39.63
CA SER A 308 4.77 -7.03 -39.45
C SER A 308 3.34 -7.25 -38.94
N LYS A 309 2.88 -6.42 -38.00
CA LYS A 309 1.50 -6.45 -37.48
C LYS A 309 0.48 -6.02 -38.54
N MET A 310 0.73 -4.89 -39.21
CA MET A 310 -0.15 -4.40 -40.27
C MET A 310 -0.33 -5.42 -41.40
N ARG A 311 0.73 -6.14 -41.82
CA ARG A 311 0.66 -7.21 -42.80
C ARG A 311 -0.21 -8.39 -42.37
N ARG A 312 -0.37 -8.62 -41.05
CA ARG A 312 -1.25 -9.64 -40.49
C ARG A 312 -2.70 -9.16 -40.35
N GLY A 313 -2.98 -7.89 -40.73
CA GLY A 313 -4.31 -7.31 -40.57
C GLY A 313 -4.68 -6.97 -39.13
N GLU A 314 -3.68 -6.91 -38.22
CA GLU A 314 -3.89 -6.51 -36.82
C GLU A 314 -4.05 -4.98 -36.75
N VAL A 315 -4.93 -4.51 -35.87
CA VAL A 315 -5.03 -3.08 -35.55
C VAL A 315 -3.79 -2.67 -34.81
N VAL A 316 -3.20 -1.55 -35.19
CA VAL A 316 -1.97 -1.01 -34.61
C VAL A 316 -2.28 0.29 -33.91
N ASP A 317 -2.01 0.34 -32.60
CA ASP A 317 -2.18 1.48 -31.72
C ASP A 317 -0.91 1.74 -30.90
N TYR A 318 -0.90 2.79 -30.08
CA TYR A 318 0.25 3.17 -29.25
C TYR A 318 0.65 2.08 -28.25
N THR A 319 -0.26 1.15 -27.89
CA THR A 319 0.00 0.03 -26.95
C THR A 319 0.63 -1.19 -27.65
N SER A 320 0.70 -1.19 -28.96
CA SER A 320 1.10 -2.35 -29.76
C SER A 320 2.56 -2.78 -29.60
N TYR A 321 3.44 -1.88 -29.16
CA TYR A 321 4.87 -2.16 -28.94
C TYR A 321 5.32 -1.58 -27.62
N GLU A 322 5.54 -2.43 -26.62
CA GLU A 322 5.78 -2.02 -25.24
C GLU A 322 6.89 -0.98 -25.03
N PRO A 323 8.09 -1.06 -25.70
CA PRO A 323 9.11 -0.03 -25.54
C PRO A 323 8.69 1.36 -26.07
N LEU A 324 7.92 1.43 -27.14
CA LEU A 324 7.43 2.71 -27.67
C LEU A 324 6.28 3.25 -26.83
N LYS A 325 5.41 2.39 -26.33
CA LYS A 325 4.37 2.74 -25.37
C LYS A 325 4.98 3.39 -24.14
N GLU A 326 5.96 2.73 -23.50
CA GLU A 326 6.68 3.26 -22.34
C GLU A 326 7.34 4.62 -22.66
N ALA A 327 7.92 4.77 -23.84
CA ALA A 327 8.51 6.03 -24.30
C ALA A 327 7.48 7.16 -24.43
N ILE A 328 6.32 6.89 -25.03
CA ILE A 328 5.25 7.86 -25.21
C ILE A 328 4.63 8.22 -23.87
N GLU A 329 4.35 7.23 -23.01
CA GLU A 329 3.81 7.45 -21.68
C GLU A 329 4.76 8.29 -20.82
N THR A 330 6.05 7.98 -20.81
CA THR A 330 7.06 8.75 -20.09
C THR A 330 7.23 10.15 -20.67
N TYR A 331 7.16 10.31 -21.98
CA TYR A 331 7.18 11.63 -22.64
C TYR A 331 5.96 12.47 -22.25
N LEU A 332 4.75 11.88 -22.25
CA LEU A 332 3.53 12.52 -21.78
C LEU A 332 3.63 12.91 -20.31
N ILE A 333 4.12 12.02 -19.46
CA ILE A 333 4.34 12.28 -18.03
C ILE A 333 5.39 13.37 -17.82
N SER A 334 6.44 13.43 -18.61
CA SER A 334 7.44 14.51 -18.51
C SER A 334 6.89 15.89 -18.91
N SER A 335 5.81 15.91 -19.69
CA SER A 335 4.99 17.11 -19.97
C SER A 335 4.12 17.54 -18.76
N VAL A 336 4.17 16.80 -17.66
CA VAL A 336 3.39 16.93 -16.42
C VAL A 336 3.70 18.22 -15.63
N LYS A 337 4.67 19.03 -16.02
CA LYS A 337 4.72 20.44 -15.55
C LYS A 337 3.38 21.15 -15.74
N ASP A 338 2.59 20.71 -16.72
CA ASP A 338 1.23 21.21 -16.93
C ASP A 338 0.18 20.60 -15.98
N LEU A 339 0.37 19.39 -15.44
CA LEU A 339 -0.53 18.79 -14.44
C LEU A 339 -0.59 19.61 -13.16
N ALA A 340 0.54 20.05 -12.62
CA ALA A 340 0.57 20.92 -11.47
C ALA A 340 -0.25 22.19 -11.71
N ARG A 341 -0.19 22.75 -12.92
CA ARG A 341 -0.99 23.91 -13.32
C ARG A 341 -2.47 23.59 -13.49
N ILE A 342 -2.79 22.40 -14.03
CA ILE A 342 -4.18 21.95 -14.23
C ILE A 342 -4.84 21.71 -12.88
N VAL A 343 -4.14 21.13 -11.91
CA VAL A 343 -4.70 20.83 -10.58
C VAL A 343 -4.70 22.05 -9.66
N THR A 344 -3.66 22.89 -9.65
CA THR A 344 -3.53 24.06 -8.74
C THR A 344 -4.41 25.25 -9.10
N LYS A 345 -4.72 25.48 -10.36
CA LYS A 345 -5.49 26.67 -10.80
C LYS A 345 -6.98 26.43 -10.97
N SER A 346 -7.69 26.07 -9.91
CA SER A 346 -9.14 25.79 -9.98
C SER A 346 -10.02 26.96 -10.47
N LYS A 347 -9.58 28.21 -10.32
CA LYS A 347 -10.37 29.41 -10.67
C LYS A 347 -10.05 30.05 -12.01
N THR A 348 -8.96 29.67 -12.69
CA THR A 348 -8.48 30.26 -13.95
C THR A 348 -8.15 29.22 -15.02
N ARG A 349 -8.81 28.06 -14.97
CA ARG A 349 -8.62 27.02 -16.00
C ARG A 349 -9.26 27.46 -17.31
N ASP A 350 -8.51 27.35 -18.41
CA ASP A 350 -9.06 27.42 -19.76
C ASP A 350 -10.02 26.25 -19.98
N ASP A 351 -10.95 26.38 -20.91
CA ASP A 351 -11.99 25.36 -21.10
C ASP A 351 -11.40 23.98 -21.46
N GLU A 352 -10.29 23.94 -22.19
CA GLU A 352 -9.56 22.72 -22.48
C GLU A 352 -8.98 22.06 -21.21
N GLN A 353 -8.41 22.84 -20.30
CA GLN A 353 -7.89 22.35 -19.03
C GLN A 353 -8.99 21.83 -18.10
N LYS A 354 -10.19 22.40 -18.18
CA LYS A 354 -11.35 21.91 -17.42
C LYS A 354 -11.79 20.53 -17.90
N VAL A 355 -11.87 20.35 -19.22
CA VAL A 355 -12.22 19.06 -19.83
C VAL A 355 -11.20 17.98 -19.44
N LYS A 356 -9.93 18.29 -19.52
CA LYS A 356 -8.84 17.38 -19.16
C LYS A 356 -8.89 16.99 -17.67
N TYR A 357 -9.10 17.96 -16.79
CA TYR A 357 -9.26 17.70 -15.37
C TYR A 357 -10.47 16.80 -15.06
N SER A 358 -11.62 17.10 -15.68
CA SER A 358 -12.84 16.32 -15.50
C SER A 358 -12.65 14.87 -16.01
N SER A 359 -11.98 14.67 -17.13
CA SER A 359 -11.66 13.33 -17.65
C SER A 359 -10.76 12.56 -16.70
N MET A 360 -9.72 13.19 -16.14
CA MET A 360 -8.83 12.56 -15.16
C MET A 360 -9.57 12.21 -13.85
N VAL A 361 -10.43 13.10 -13.33
CA VAL A 361 -11.28 12.81 -12.18
C VAL A 361 -12.21 11.63 -12.48
N GLN A 362 -12.81 11.60 -13.67
CA GLN A 362 -13.69 10.50 -14.08
C GLN A 362 -12.93 9.17 -14.13
N THR A 363 -11.72 9.15 -14.68
CA THR A 363 -10.86 7.95 -14.68
C THR A 363 -10.53 7.48 -13.26
N LEU A 364 -10.24 8.40 -12.34
CA LEU A 364 -10.02 8.04 -10.92
C LEU A 364 -11.27 7.42 -10.28
N ILE A 365 -12.46 7.89 -10.65
CA ILE A 365 -13.72 7.32 -10.17
C ILE A 365 -13.95 5.93 -10.76
N ASP A 366 -13.87 5.79 -12.09
CA ASP A 366 -14.30 4.60 -12.81
C ASP A 366 -13.30 3.44 -12.67
N GLU A 367 -11.99 3.73 -12.72
CA GLU A 367 -10.95 2.69 -12.71
C GLU A 367 -10.37 2.43 -11.33
N TYR A 368 -10.30 3.46 -10.47
CA TYR A 368 -9.64 3.34 -9.16
C TYR A 368 -10.61 3.33 -7.98
N GLY A 369 -11.90 3.64 -8.20
CA GLY A 369 -12.94 3.55 -7.17
C GLY A 369 -12.95 4.73 -6.18
N TYR A 370 -12.45 5.91 -6.59
CA TYR A 370 -12.63 7.14 -5.82
C TYR A 370 -14.08 7.64 -5.90
N SER A 371 -14.54 8.39 -4.90
CA SER A 371 -15.71 9.27 -5.06
C SER A 371 -15.25 10.60 -5.68
N ALA A 372 -16.18 11.39 -6.23
CA ALA A 372 -15.85 12.70 -6.80
C ALA A 372 -15.10 13.59 -5.80
N ASP A 373 -15.62 13.67 -4.57
CA ASP A 373 -15.04 14.49 -3.50
C ASP A 373 -13.66 13.96 -3.04
N SER A 374 -13.50 12.64 -2.91
CA SER A 374 -12.23 12.04 -2.50
C SER A 374 -11.16 12.16 -3.60
N ALA A 375 -11.54 12.09 -4.88
CA ALA A 375 -10.64 12.31 -6.01
C ALA A 375 -10.12 13.76 -6.04
N GLU A 376 -11.00 14.74 -5.82
CA GLU A 376 -10.60 16.15 -5.73
C GLU A 376 -9.64 16.40 -4.57
N GLU A 377 -9.92 15.87 -3.38
CA GLU A 377 -9.05 16.04 -2.21
C GLU A 377 -7.66 15.46 -2.46
N VAL A 378 -7.58 14.26 -3.03
CA VAL A 378 -6.33 13.56 -3.31
C VAL A 378 -5.53 14.29 -4.40
N LEU A 379 -6.18 14.83 -5.44
CA LEU A 379 -5.51 15.62 -6.48
C LEU A 379 -4.96 16.94 -5.92
N VAL A 380 -5.71 17.63 -5.05
CA VAL A 380 -5.23 18.84 -4.37
C VAL A 380 -4.04 18.51 -3.47
N TYR A 381 -4.08 17.39 -2.76
CA TYR A 381 -2.97 16.93 -1.94
C TYR A 381 -1.72 16.62 -2.78
N ALA A 382 -1.90 15.91 -3.90
CA ALA A 382 -0.83 15.62 -4.85
C ALA A 382 -0.17 16.89 -5.40
N SER A 383 -0.97 17.87 -5.82
CA SER A 383 -0.46 19.14 -6.35
C SER A 383 0.38 19.91 -5.34
N ASN A 384 0.02 19.82 -4.08
CA ASN A 384 0.72 20.51 -3.00
C ASN A 384 2.01 19.82 -2.54
N ASN A 385 2.18 18.52 -2.85
CA ASN A 385 3.26 17.72 -2.29
C ASN A 385 4.19 17.09 -3.33
N LEU A 386 3.71 16.78 -4.54
CA LEU A 386 4.51 16.15 -5.60
C LEU A 386 5.17 17.20 -6.52
N TRP A 387 4.53 18.35 -6.76
CA TRP A 387 4.93 19.26 -7.83
C TRP A 387 5.25 20.70 -7.34
N ARG A 388 5.59 20.87 -6.07
CA ARG A 388 5.92 22.19 -5.51
C ARG A 388 7.24 22.80 -6.03
N ASP A 389 8.18 21.95 -6.46
CA ASP A 389 9.55 22.35 -6.82
C ASP A 389 9.86 22.21 -8.33
N SER A 390 8.84 22.08 -9.19
CA SER A 390 9.00 21.98 -10.65
C SER A 390 8.61 23.24 -11.39
#